data_904c5d644de134d382cb9fd0b9e24763
#
_entry.id   904c5d644de134d382cb9fd0b9e24763
#
_cell.length_a   1.000
_cell.length_b   1.000
_cell.length_c   1.000
_cell.angle_alpha   90.00
_cell.angle_beta   90.00
_cell.angle_gamma   90.00
#
_symmetry.space_group_name_H-M   'P 1'
#
loop_
_entity.id
_entity.type
_entity.pdbx_description
1 polymer ?
#
loop_
_entity_poly.entity_id
_entity_poly.type
_entity_poly.pdbx_seq_one_letter_code
_entity_poly.pdbx_strand_id
1 'polypeptide(L)'
;MEKFIENPRHIEVQVFGDKHSNAIHLGDRDCSMQRRNQKVIEESLSPYLSDEERQKLHKIAVDIVKGVGYIGAGTIEFIVDKDKNFYFIEMNTRIQVEHPVTEMVTNLDLIKLQISIANGDKIPFKQEDITFRGHAIECRINAEDSSKNFAPSPGKIESLNLPGGFGVRFDTFVYAGYTIPPLYDSMIGKLICWAETREECISRIYRALDEIIVEGINTNVEFQKALVTSEEFREDTHHTKFIEDVFMKKEFATL
;
A
#
# COMPACT_ATOMS: atom_id res chain seq x y z
N MET A 1 -6.08 1.58 -28.88
CA MET A 1 -4.59 1.68 -28.95
C MET A 1 -4.21 2.71 -27.90
N GLU A 2 -3.32 2.34 -26.94
CA GLU A 2 -2.91 3.18 -25.82
C GLU A 2 -1.40 3.41 -25.89
N LYS A 3 -0.91 4.48 -25.24
CA LYS A 3 0.52 4.72 -25.13
C LYS A 3 1.13 3.71 -24.15
N PHE A 4 2.15 2.98 -24.60
CA PHE A 4 2.92 2.09 -23.72
C PHE A 4 3.96 2.93 -22.95
N ILE A 5 3.99 2.75 -21.63
CA ILE A 5 4.96 3.39 -20.74
C ILE A 5 5.91 2.31 -20.24
N GLU A 6 7.21 2.48 -20.52
CA GLU A 6 8.24 1.54 -20.07
C GLU A 6 8.58 1.77 -18.60
N ASN A 7 8.70 0.69 -17.84
CA ASN A 7 9.13 0.68 -16.43
C ASN A 7 8.46 1.76 -15.56
N PRO A 8 7.12 1.86 -15.59
CA PRO A 8 6.45 2.93 -14.90
C PRO A 8 6.41 2.71 -13.39
N ARG A 9 6.19 3.82 -12.67
CA ARG A 9 5.74 3.77 -11.27
C ARG A 9 4.22 3.84 -11.22
N HIS A 10 3.64 3.16 -10.24
CA HIS A 10 2.23 3.28 -9.91
C HIS A 10 2.11 4.13 -8.63
N ILE A 11 1.67 5.35 -8.81
CA ILE A 11 1.50 6.31 -7.71
C ILE A 11 0.04 6.74 -7.66
N GLU A 12 -0.50 6.77 -6.47
CA GLU A 12 -1.90 7.09 -6.25
C GLU A 12 -2.06 8.14 -5.16
N VAL A 13 -3.18 8.88 -5.20
CA VAL A 13 -3.47 9.94 -4.23
C VAL A 13 -4.75 9.61 -3.48
N GLN A 14 -4.66 9.52 -2.15
CA GLN A 14 -5.83 9.40 -1.28
C GLN A 14 -6.59 10.72 -1.25
N VAL A 15 -7.87 10.68 -1.56
CA VAL A 15 -8.74 11.85 -1.58
C VAL A 15 -10.02 11.64 -0.77
N PHE A 16 -10.60 12.75 -0.33
CA PHE A 16 -11.94 12.79 0.24
C PHE A 16 -12.71 13.98 -0.31
N GLY A 17 -13.98 13.78 -0.59
CA GLY A 17 -14.95 14.84 -0.90
C GLY A 17 -16.14 14.77 0.02
N ASP A 18 -16.82 15.91 0.29
CA ASP A 18 -18.04 15.97 1.06
C ASP A 18 -19.20 16.64 0.27
N LYS A 19 -20.42 16.51 0.77
CA LYS A 19 -21.62 17.13 0.15
C LYS A 19 -21.65 18.65 0.23
N HIS A 20 -20.67 19.28 0.90
CA HIS A 20 -20.53 20.71 1.06
C HIS A 20 -19.49 21.32 0.11
N SER A 21 -19.11 20.57 -0.93
CA SER A 21 -18.13 20.96 -1.95
C SER A 21 -16.69 21.10 -1.42
N ASN A 22 -16.38 20.55 -0.26
CA ASN A 22 -14.99 20.43 0.19
C ASN A 22 -14.37 19.19 -0.43
N ALA A 23 -13.10 19.32 -0.85
CA ALA A 23 -12.29 18.20 -1.29
C ALA A 23 -10.85 18.40 -0.81
N ILE A 24 -10.24 17.32 -0.32
CA ILE A 24 -8.89 17.29 0.20
C ILE A 24 -8.14 16.08 -0.33
N HIS A 25 -6.80 16.15 -0.28
CA HIS A 25 -5.94 14.97 -0.41
C HIS A 25 -5.29 14.64 0.95
N LEU A 26 -4.96 13.37 1.13
CA LEU A 26 -4.23 12.86 2.29
C LEU A 26 -2.88 12.25 1.91
N GLY A 27 -2.24 12.81 0.89
CA GLY A 27 -0.94 12.37 0.39
C GLY A 27 -1.05 11.28 -0.67
N ASP A 28 0.12 10.93 -1.18
CA ASP A 28 0.32 9.90 -2.18
C ASP A 28 0.82 8.59 -1.54
N ARG A 29 0.63 7.51 -2.28
CA ARG A 29 1.19 6.19 -2.01
C ARG A 29 1.94 5.70 -3.24
N ASP A 30 3.07 5.05 -3.03
CA ASP A 30 3.73 4.27 -4.06
C ASP A 30 3.27 2.81 -3.97
N CYS A 31 2.69 2.32 -5.04
CA CYS A 31 2.17 0.96 -5.18
C CYS A 31 2.86 0.22 -6.32
N SER A 32 4.09 0.58 -6.64
CA SER A 32 4.84 0.02 -7.78
C SER A 32 5.34 -1.40 -7.52
N MET A 33 5.48 -1.82 -6.25
CA MET A 33 5.86 -3.17 -5.90
C MET A 33 4.69 -4.13 -6.10
N GLN A 34 4.58 -4.64 -7.34
CA GLN A 34 3.45 -5.45 -7.81
C GLN A 34 3.93 -6.78 -8.36
N ARG A 35 3.05 -7.80 -8.25
CA ARG A 35 3.19 -9.07 -8.95
C ARG A 35 1.88 -9.38 -9.68
N ARG A 36 1.95 -9.59 -11.01
CA ARG A 36 0.79 -9.82 -11.88
C ARG A 36 -0.30 -8.75 -11.70
N ASN A 37 0.13 -7.49 -11.64
CA ASN A 37 -0.71 -6.30 -11.39
C ASN A 37 -1.43 -6.30 -10.02
N GLN A 38 -1.02 -7.14 -9.08
CA GLN A 38 -1.47 -7.10 -7.69
C GLN A 38 -0.41 -6.43 -6.83
N LYS A 39 -0.81 -5.45 -6.06
CA LYS A 39 0.05 -4.72 -5.11
C LYS A 39 0.54 -5.71 -4.04
N VAL A 40 1.82 -5.65 -3.69
CA VAL A 40 2.49 -6.54 -2.73
C VAL A 40 3.06 -5.76 -1.55
N ILE A 41 3.69 -4.61 -1.85
CA ILE A 41 4.19 -3.64 -0.87
C ILE A 41 3.71 -2.28 -1.31
N GLU A 42 3.22 -1.50 -0.35
CA GLU A 42 2.81 -0.11 -0.54
C GLU A 42 3.52 0.79 0.48
N GLU A 43 3.85 2.01 0.09
CA GLU A 43 4.48 2.97 0.98
C GLU A 43 3.92 4.39 0.83
N SER A 44 3.98 5.17 1.88
CA SER A 44 3.53 6.58 1.93
C SER A 44 4.55 7.44 2.71
N LEU A 45 5.01 8.55 2.15
CA LEU A 45 4.77 9.10 0.81
C LEU A 45 5.72 8.43 -0.18
N SER A 46 5.40 8.50 -1.49
CA SER A 46 6.29 7.95 -2.52
C SER A 46 7.68 8.61 -2.48
N PRO A 47 8.77 7.86 -2.32
CA PRO A 47 10.11 8.43 -2.40
C PRO A 47 10.50 8.87 -3.82
N TYR A 48 9.78 8.38 -4.82
CA TYR A 48 10.04 8.66 -6.24
C TYR A 48 9.75 10.10 -6.64
N LEU A 49 8.87 10.82 -5.93
CA LEU A 49 8.46 12.19 -6.26
C LEU A 49 9.20 13.23 -5.42
N SER A 50 9.67 14.29 -6.07
CA SER A 50 10.05 15.53 -5.39
C SER A 50 8.82 16.22 -4.78
N ASP A 51 9.04 17.14 -3.87
CA ASP A 51 7.94 17.90 -3.25
C ASP A 51 7.14 18.72 -4.26
N GLU A 52 7.79 19.27 -5.27
CA GLU A 52 7.14 20.03 -6.34
C GLU A 52 6.25 19.13 -7.22
N GLU A 53 6.76 17.97 -7.62
CA GLU A 53 6.01 16.97 -8.39
C GLU A 53 4.81 16.45 -7.59
N ARG A 54 5.01 16.18 -6.32
CA ARG A 54 3.98 15.73 -5.38
C ARG A 54 2.86 16.76 -5.24
N GLN A 55 3.19 18.03 -5.03
CA GLN A 55 2.19 19.10 -4.95
C GLN A 55 1.36 19.22 -6.23
N LYS A 56 2.00 19.10 -7.39
CA LYS A 56 1.32 19.09 -8.69
C LYS A 56 0.35 17.91 -8.79
N LEU A 57 0.79 16.71 -8.43
CA LEU A 57 -0.03 15.50 -8.46
C LEU A 57 -1.23 15.60 -7.51
N HIS A 58 -1.00 16.06 -6.28
CA HIS A 58 -2.05 16.25 -5.29
C HIS A 58 -3.10 17.26 -5.74
N LYS A 59 -2.65 18.37 -6.35
CA LYS A 59 -3.57 19.35 -6.92
C LYS A 59 -4.45 18.77 -8.02
N ILE A 60 -3.87 17.99 -8.94
CA ILE A 60 -4.62 17.31 -10.00
C ILE A 60 -5.70 16.39 -9.40
N ALA A 61 -5.35 15.61 -8.38
CA ALA A 61 -6.27 14.69 -7.74
C ALA A 61 -7.45 15.43 -7.06
N VAL A 62 -7.19 16.52 -6.34
CA VAL A 62 -8.24 17.36 -5.73
C VAL A 62 -9.12 18.02 -6.79
N ASP A 63 -8.53 18.51 -7.88
CA ASP A 63 -9.28 19.15 -8.98
C ASP A 63 -10.22 18.14 -9.66
N ILE A 64 -9.81 16.87 -9.83
CA ILE A 64 -10.67 15.80 -10.33
C ILE A 64 -11.87 15.59 -9.39
N VAL A 65 -11.63 15.41 -8.09
CA VAL A 65 -12.69 15.20 -7.08
C VAL A 65 -13.71 16.34 -7.10
N LYS A 66 -13.22 17.59 -7.13
CA LYS A 66 -14.10 18.79 -7.21
C LYS A 66 -14.87 18.84 -8.52
N GLY A 67 -14.19 18.55 -9.64
CA GLY A 67 -14.78 18.62 -10.97
C GLY A 67 -15.95 17.67 -11.18
N VAL A 68 -15.92 16.49 -10.54
CA VAL A 68 -17.00 15.49 -10.63
C VAL A 68 -17.97 15.55 -9.45
N GLY A 69 -17.71 16.39 -8.44
CA GLY A 69 -18.54 16.49 -7.24
C GLY A 69 -18.56 15.20 -6.42
N TYR A 70 -17.44 14.49 -6.35
CA TYR A 70 -17.35 13.21 -5.66
C TYR A 70 -17.52 13.37 -4.14
N ILE A 71 -18.26 12.44 -3.51
CA ILE A 71 -18.50 12.40 -2.07
C ILE A 71 -18.05 11.05 -1.51
N GLY A 72 -17.19 11.06 -0.51
CA GLY A 72 -16.65 9.87 0.15
C GLY A 72 -15.14 9.77 0.07
N ALA A 73 -14.64 8.61 0.52
CA ALA A 73 -13.24 8.21 0.35
C ALA A 73 -13.00 7.73 -1.08
N GLY A 74 -11.94 8.22 -1.71
CA GLY A 74 -11.54 7.77 -3.04
C GLY A 74 -10.04 7.79 -3.22
N THR A 75 -9.57 7.15 -4.27
CA THR A 75 -8.16 7.15 -4.65
C THR A 75 -8.06 7.41 -6.14
N ILE A 76 -7.19 8.36 -6.51
CA ILE A 76 -6.87 8.66 -7.91
C ILE A 76 -5.55 7.97 -8.25
N GLU A 77 -5.58 7.05 -9.19
CA GLU A 77 -4.40 6.26 -9.60
C GLU A 77 -3.75 6.82 -10.86
N PHE A 78 -2.41 6.87 -10.83
CA PHE A 78 -1.59 7.35 -11.93
C PHE A 78 -0.46 6.37 -12.26
N ILE A 79 -0.14 6.29 -13.54
CA ILE A 79 1.16 5.81 -14.02
C ILE A 79 2.09 7.01 -14.14
N VAL A 80 3.31 6.88 -13.62
CA VAL A 80 4.34 7.92 -13.69
C VAL A 80 5.51 7.37 -14.49
N ASP A 81 5.89 8.07 -15.57
CA ASP A 81 7.04 7.67 -16.39
C ASP A 81 8.37 8.17 -15.80
N LYS A 82 9.48 7.81 -16.44
CA LYS A 82 10.83 8.22 -16.02
C LYS A 82 11.06 9.75 -16.08
N ASP A 83 10.29 10.45 -16.90
CA ASP A 83 10.35 11.91 -17.07
C ASP A 83 9.36 12.63 -16.14
N LYS A 84 8.77 11.92 -15.17
CA LYS A 84 7.80 12.42 -14.19
C LYS A 84 6.50 12.97 -14.81
N ASN A 85 6.13 12.46 -15.98
CA ASN A 85 4.80 12.73 -16.52
C ASN A 85 3.77 11.84 -15.84
N PHE A 86 2.64 12.42 -15.45
CA PHE A 86 1.53 11.74 -14.81
C PHE A 86 0.46 11.36 -15.82
N TYR A 87 0.11 10.09 -15.85
CA TYR A 87 -0.96 9.54 -16.69
C TYR A 87 -2.05 8.98 -15.79
N PHE A 88 -3.22 9.59 -15.83
CA PHE A 88 -4.39 9.10 -15.10
C PHE A 88 -4.79 7.71 -15.59
N ILE A 89 -5.04 6.80 -14.65
CA ILE A 89 -5.55 5.44 -14.93
C ILE A 89 -7.03 5.39 -14.61
N GLU A 90 -7.35 5.52 -13.32
CA GLU A 90 -8.70 5.36 -12.81
C GLU A 90 -8.90 6.09 -11.48
N MET A 91 -10.16 6.18 -11.07
CA MET A 91 -10.53 6.56 -9.72
C MET A 91 -11.21 5.39 -9.04
N ASN A 92 -10.65 4.93 -7.93
CA ASN A 92 -11.32 3.98 -7.06
C ASN A 92 -12.24 4.73 -6.10
N THR A 93 -13.56 4.52 -6.26
CA THR A 93 -14.60 5.20 -5.47
C THR A 93 -14.93 4.48 -4.17
N ARG A 94 -13.91 4.05 -3.45
CA ARG A 94 -13.96 3.29 -2.19
C ARG A 94 -12.65 3.46 -1.43
N ILE A 95 -12.66 3.04 -0.15
CA ILE A 95 -11.41 2.83 0.57
C ILE A 95 -10.63 1.65 -0.03
N GLN A 96 -9.31 1.71 -0.03
CA GLN A 96 -8.45 0.65 -0.54
C GLN A 96 -7.75 -0.11 0.59
N VAL A 97 -7.16 -1.26 0.25
CA VAL A 97 -6.44 -2.13 1.20
C VAL A 97 -5.32 -1.36 1.88
N GLU A 98 -4.57 -0.59 1.12
CA GLU A 98 -3.37 0.16 1.49
C GLU A 98 -3.62 1.51 2.19
N HIS A 99 -4.87 1.83 2.57
CA HIS A 99 -5.17 3.05 3.32
C HIS A 99 -4.39 3.19 4.65
N PRO A 100 -3.99 2.09 5.34
CA PRO A 100 -3.28 2.21 6.61
C PRO A 100 -1.96 2.96 6.53
N VAL A 101 -1.19 2.91 5.42
CA VAL A 101 0.05 3.69 5.33
C VAL A 101 -0.23 5.19 5.34
N THR A 102 -1.35 5.64 4.75
CA THR A 102 -1.81 7.02 4.84
C THR A 102 -2.23 7.38 6.26
N GLU A 103 -2.96 6.50 6.96
CA GLU A 103 -3.35 6.71 8.37
C GLU A 103 -2.13 6.89 9.26
N MET A 104 -1.09 6.07 9.06
CA MET A 104 0.13 6.12 9.88
C MET A 104 0.92 7.42 9.72
N VAL A 105 0.98 7.99 8.52
CA VAL A 105 1.73 9.24 8.29
C VAL A 105 0.90 10.50 8.57
N THR A 106 -0.44 10.41 8.52
CA THR A 106 -1.34 11.57 8.77
C THR A 106 -1.92 11.58 10.18
N ASN A 107 -1.87 10.44 10.89
CA ASN A 107 -2.55 10.21 12.16
C ASN A 107 -4.08 10.46 12.08
N LEU A 108 -4.69 10.14 10.95
CA LEU A 108 -6.13 10.25 10.70
C LEU A 108 -6.75 8.86 10.55
N ASP A 109 -7.93 8.64 11.15
CA ASP A 109 -8.74 7.43 10.95
C ASP A 109 -9.62 7.62 9.71
N LEU A 110 -9.20 7.04 8.58
CA LEU A 110 -9.86 7.19 7.30
C LEU A 110 -11.22 6.50 7.27
N ILE A 111 -11.38 5.39 7.97
CA ILE A 111 -12.65 4.66 8.06
C ILE A 111 -13.67 5.49 8.83
N LYS A 112 -13.28 6.05 9.95
CA LYS A 112 -14.13 6.95 10.73
C LYS A 112 -14.52 8.19 9.93
N LEU A 113 -13.58 8.79 9.20
CA LEU A 113 -13.82 9.94 8.34
C LEU A 113 -14.82 9.58 7.21
N GLN A 114 -14.65 8.42 6.58
CA GLN A 114 -15.57 7.94 5.55
C GLN A 114 -17.00 7.79 6.08
N ILE A 115 -17.17 7.22 7.28
CA ILE A 115 -18.48 7.05 7.92
C ILE A 115 -19.11 8.41 8.23
N SER A 116 -18.33 9.35 8.79
CA SER A 116 -18.79 10.72 9.09
C SER A 116 -19.28 11.44 7.83
N ILE A 117 -18.51 11.40 6.76
CA ILE A 117 -18.89 12.01 5.47
C ILE A 117 -20.15 11.36 4.89
N ALA A 118 -20.26 10.03 4.96
CA ALA A 118 -21.46 9.31 4.51
C ALA A 118 -22.71 9.69 5.32
N ASN A 119 -22.56 9.97 6.62
CA ASN A 119 -23.61 10.51 7.48
C ASN A 119 -24.00 11.97 7.12
N GLY A 120 -23.18 12.62 6.30
CA GLY A 120 -23.42 13.96 5.79
C GLY A 120 -22.70 15.07 6.50
N ASP A 121 -21.72 14.74 7.33
CA ASP A 121 -20.89 15.71 8.00
C ASP A 121 -19.94 16.40 7.02
N LYS A 122 -19.44 17.56 7.39
CA LYS A 122 -18.34 18.22 6.68
C LYS A 122 -17.02 17.55 7.03
N ILE A 123 -16.08 17.60 6.11
CA ILE A 123 -14.67 17.32 6.42
C ILE A 123 -14.25 18.25 7.56
N PRO A 124 -13.78 17.70 8.71
CA PRO A 124 -13.61 18.51 9.95
C PRO A 124 -12.33 19.37 9.99
N PHE A 125 -11.51 19.34 8.93
CA PHE A 125 -10.25 20.07 8.81
C PHE A 125 -10.07 20.58 7.39
N LYS A 126 -9.16 21.53 7.20
CA LYS A 126 -8.78 22.06 5.89
C LYS A 126 -7.50 21.36 5.39
N GLN A 127 -7.15 21.59 4.13
CA GLN A 127 -5.93 21.02 3.54
C GLN A 127 -4.66 21.45 4.29
N GLU A 128 -4.59 22.68 4.75
CA GLU A 128 -3.45 23.20 5.50
C GLU A 128 -3.27 22.61 6.90
N ASP A 129 -4.29 21.97 7.45
CA ASP A 129 -4.24 21.31 8.76
C ASP A 129 -3.64 19.90 8.66
N ILE A 130 -3.53 19.35 7.45
CA ILE A 130 -3.02 18.00 7.22
C ILE A 130 -1.50 18.04 7.20
N THR A 131 -0.89 17.31 8.11
CA THR A 131 0.56 17.15 8.20
C THR A 131 0.95 15.71 7.92
N PHE A 132 2.10 15.53 7.28
CA PHE A 132 2.69 14.21 7.03
C PHE A 132 3.91 14.05 7.93
N ARG A 133 3.98 12.95 8.67
CA ARG A 133 5.08 12.68 9.57
C ARG A 133 5.65 11.29 9.32
N GLY A 134 6.97 11.25 9.16
CA GLY A 134 7.70 10.01 8.97
C GLY A 134 7.37 9.30 7.66
N HIS A 135 7.52 8.00 7.66
CA HIS A 135 7.30 7.12 6.52
C HIS A 135 6.58 5.85 6.97
N ALA A 136 5.68 5.33 6.17
CA ALA A 136 4.98 4.08 6.44
C ALA A 136 5.06 3.12 5.26
N ILE A 137 5.25 1.83 5.57
CA ILE A 137 5.28 0.74 4.60
C ILE A 137 4.29 -0.33 5.04
N GLU A 138 3.49 -0.83 4.10
CA GLU A 138 2.59 -1.97 4.27
C GLU A 138 3.09 -3.15 3.45
N CYS A 139 3.07 -4.35 4.04
CA CYS A 139 3.26 -5.62 3.34
C CYS A 139 1.97 -6.45 3.43
N ARG A 140 1.46 -6.89 2.30
CA ARG A 140 0.32 -7.82 2.25
C ARG A 140 0.77 -9.22 2.60
N ILE A 141 0.19 -9.80 3.64
CA ILE A 141 0.48 -11.15 4.09
C ILE A 141 -0.58 -12.09 3.54
N ASN A 142 -0.13 -12.99 2.66
CA ASN A 142 -0.99 -13.92 1.94
C ASN A 142 -0.69 -15.37 2.34
N ALA A 143 -1.74 -16.19 2.42
CA ALA A 143 -1.64 -17.65 2.53
C ALA A 143 -1.26 -18.27 1.18
N GLU A 144 0.00 -18.14 0.80
CA GLU A 144 0.56 -18.54 -0.48
C GLU A 144 1.96 -19.13 -0.31
N ASP A 145 2.28 -20.16 -1.08
CA ASP A 145 3.61 -20.76 -1.13
C ASP A 145 4.44 -20.10 -2.23
N SER A 146 5.33 -19.18 -1.86
CA SER A 146 6.19 -18.45 -2.80
C SER A 146 7.15 -19.36 -3.54
N SER A 147 7.56 -20.51 -2.94
CA SER A 147 8.42 -21.50 -3.60
C SER A 147 7.69 -22.29 -4.69
N LYS A 148 6.34 -22.33 -4.65
CA LYS A 148 5.48 -22.99 -5.62
C LYS A 148 4.70 -22.01 -6.49
N ASN A 149 5.39 -20.97 -6.99
CA ASN A 149 4.80 -19.94 -7.85
C ASN A 149 3.56 -19.28 -7.23
N PHE A 150 3.59 -19.08 -5.89
CA PHE A 150 2.52 -18.47 -5.11
C PHE A 150 1.20 -19.25 -5.18
N ALA A 151 1.30 -20.57 -5.16
CA ALA A 151 0.12 -21.41 -5.05
C ALA A 151 -0.62 -21.09 -3.75
N PRO A 152 -1.97 -20.92 -3.77
CA PRO A 152 -2.75 -20.72 -2.55
C PRO A 152 -2.51 -21.85 -1.55
N SER A 153 -2.40 -21.50 -0.28
CA SER A 153 -2.19 -22.43 0.84
C SER A 153 -3.38 -22.41 1.80
N PRO A 154 -4.57 -22.91 1.39
CA PRO A 154 -5.70 -23.03 2.30
C PRO A 154 -5.40 -24.07 3.38
N GLY A 155 -5.99 -23.93 4.54
CA GLY A 155 -5.78 -24.86 5.64
C GLY A 155 -6.04 -24.23 7.01
N LYS A 156 -5.84 -25.03 8.05
CA LYS A 156 -6.00 -24.59 9.42
C LYS A 156 -4.71 -23.95 9.92
N ILE A 157 -4.81 -22.75 10.48
CA ILE A 157 -3.73 -22.11 11.23
C ILE A 157 -3.61 -22.81 12.58
N GLU A 158 -2.50 -23.50 12.82
CA GLU A 158 -2.25 -24.23 14.06
C GLU A 158 -1.68 -23.27 15.13
N SER A 159 -0.76 -22.40 14.72
CA SER A 159 -0.12 -21.41 15.59
C SER A 159 -0.02 -20.07 14.85
N LEU A 160 -0.21 -18.98 15.57
CA LEU A 160 -0.11 -17.61 15.06
C LEU A 160 0.57 -16.72 16.08
N ASN A 161 1.73 -16.19 15.74
CA ASN A 161 2.38 -15.12 16.50
C ASN A 161 2.52 -13.89 15.61
N LEU A 162 1.99 -12.76 16.11
CA LEU A 162 2.00 -11.49 15.39
C LEU A 162 3.02 -10.53 16.00
N PRO A 163 3.71 -9.72 15.18
CA PRO A 163 4.67 -8.75 15.65
C PRO A 163 3.99 -7.60 16.39
N GLY A 164 4.75 -6.91 17.24
CA GLY A 164 4.26 -5.78 17.99
C GLY A 164 5.34 -4.73 18.24
N GLY A 165 4.99 -3.74 19.08
CA GLY A 165 5.87 -2.66 19.48
C GLY A 165 5.56 -1.34 18.79
N PHE A 166 6.36 -0.30 19.13
CA PHE A 166 6.15 1.05 18.63
C PHE A 166 6.28 1.12 17.12
N GLY A 167 5.27 1.72 16.46
CA GLY A 167 5.26 1.89 15.01
C GLY A 167 5.00 0.59 14.23
N VAL A 168 4.44 -0.45 14.88
CA VAL A 168 4.01 -1.70 14.24
C VAL A 168 2.51 -1.87 14.42
N ARG A 169 1.81 -2.09 13.30
CA ARG A 169 0.38 -2.39 13.24
C ARG A 169 0.17 -3.65 12.39
N PHE A 170 -0.67 -4.56 12.85
CA PHE A 170 -1.07 -5.72 12.08
C PHE A 170 -2.59 -5.80 12.00
N ASP A 171 -3.14 -5.61 10.80
CA ASP A 171 -4.57 -5.71 10.54
C ASP A 171 -4.89 -7.11 10.01
N THR A 172 -5.68 -7.88 10.74
CA THR A 172 -6.02 -9.25 10.36
C THR A 172 -7.39 -9.67 10.90
N PHE A 173 -7.97 -10.67 10.28
CA PHE A 173 -9.19 -11.34 10.73
C PHE A 173 -8.91 -12.80 11.18
N VAL A 174 -7.68 -13.31 10.96
CA VAL A 174 -7.35 -14.69 11.31
C VAL A 174 -6.81 -14.79 12.74
N TYR A 175 -6.91 -15.97 13.31
CA TYR A 175 -6.44 -16.35 14.65
C TYR A 175 -6.01 -17.81 14.68
N ALA A 176 -5.29 -18.23 15.71
CA ALA A 176 -4.92 -19.64 15.87
C ALA A 176 -6.19 -20.52 15.94
N GLY A 177 -6.27 -21.52 15.09
CA GLY A 177 -7.45 -22.37 14.89
C GLY A 177 -8.37 -21.97 13.73
N TYR A 178 -8.19 -20.78 13.14
CA TYR A 178 -8.94 -20.38 11.93
C TYR A 178 -8.59 -21.26 10.75
N THR A 179 -9.60 -21.60 9.93
CA THR A 179 -9.40 -22.35 8.68
C THR A 179 -9.59 -21.43 7.49
N ILE A 180 -8.53 -21.26 6.70
CA ILE A 180 -8.55 -20.45 5.48
C ILE A 180 -9.27 -21.24 4.39
N PRO A 181 -10.39 -20.70 3.86
CA PRO A 181 -11.15 -21.38 2.82
C PRO A 181 -10.46 -21.24 1.45
N PRO A 182 -10.56 -22.27 0.58
CA PRO A 182 -9.90 -22.26 -0.73
C PRO A 182 -10.60 -21.40 -1.79
N LEU A 183 -11.76 -20.81 -1.48
CA LEU A 183 -12.64 -20.15 -2.46
C LEU A 183 -12.55 -18.63 -2.45
N TYR A 184 -11.77 -18.04 -1.54
CA TYR A 184 -11.62 -16.58 -1.38
C TYR A 184 -10.18 -16.16 -1.62
N ASP A 185 -9.93 -14.84 -1.58
CA ASP A 185 -8.61 -14.25 -1.66
C ASP A 185 -7.69 -14.82 -0.58
N SER A 186 -6.41 -14.98 -0.92
CA SER A 186 -5.39 -15.54 -0.03
C SER A 186 -4.89 -14.59 1.05
N MET A 187 -5.24 -13.30 1.00
CA MET A 187 -4.76 -12.30 1.95
C MET A 187 -5.31 -12.55 3.35
N ILE A 188 -4.43 -12.79 4.31
CA ILE A 188 -4.77 -13.08 5.71
C ILE A 188 -4.48 -11.93 6.66
N GLY A 189 -3.74 -10.94 6.20
CA GLY A 189 -3.44 -9.76 7.00
C GLY A 189 -2.58 -8.75 6.26
N LYS A 190 -2.39 -7.62 6.92
CA LYS A 190 -1.52 -6.53 6.48
C LYS A 190 -0.59 -6.18 7.63
N LEU A 191 0.72 -6.23 7.37
CA LEU A 191 1.70 -5.69 8.29
C LEU A 191 2.02 -4.26 7.86
N ILE A 192 1.80 -3.30 8.74
CA ILE A 192 2.12 -1.90 8.52
C ILE A 192 3.17 -1.46 9.55
N CYS A 193 4.25 -0.85 9.06
CA CYS A 193 5.24 -0.23 9.93
C CYS A 193 5.38 1.24 9.62
N TRP A 194 5.66 2.03 10.67
CA TRP A 194 5.93 3.45 10.59
C TRP A 194 7.24 3.79 11.32
N ALA A 195 8.01 4.72 10.78
CA ALA A 195 9.18 5.31 11.44
C ALA A 195 9.39 6.78 11.01
N GLU A 196 10.32 7.48 11.65
CA GLU A 196 10.63 8.87 11.30
C GLU A 196 11.28 8.99 9.92
N THR A 197 12.02 7.97 9.49
CA THR A 197 12.66 7.90 8.17
C THR A 197 12.27 6.62 7.44
N ARG A 198 12.40 6.63 6.10
CA ARG A 198 12.15 5.44 5.27
C ARG A 198 13.10 4.30 5.62
N GLU A 199 14.38 4.58 5.85
CA GLU A 199 15.39 3.57 6.19
C GLU A 199 15.08 2.87 7.52
N GLU A 200 14.69 3.64 8.55
CA GLU A 200 14.22 3.08 9.82
C GLU A 200 12.93 2.27 9.64
N CYS A 201 12.03 2.72 8.75
CA CYS A 201 10.80 2.00 8.43
C CYS A 201 11.08 0.66 7.77
N ILE A 202 12.02 0.61 6.80
CA ILE A 202 12.50 -0.64 6.17
C ILE A 202 13.10 -1.59 7.22
N SER A 203 13.93 -1.08 8.11
CA SER A 203 14.54 -1.87 9.18
C SER A 203 13.47 -2.42 10.14
N ARG A 204 12.46 -1.61 10.45
CA ARG A 204 11.36 -2.00 11.34
C ARG A 204 10.44 -3.05 10.73
N ILE A 205 10.07 -2.89 9.45
CA ILE A 205 9.19 -3.86 8.79
C ILE A 205 9.91 -5.19 8.57
N TYR A 206 11.21 -5.18 8.27
CA TYR A 206 12.01 -6.41 8.21
C TYR A 206 12.00 -7.16 9.54
N ARG A 207 12.29 -6.49 10.67
CA ARG A 207 12.20 -7.08 12.00
C ARG A 207 10.81 -7.62 12.29
N ALA A 208 9.77 -6.84 11.98
CA ALA A 208 8.39 -7.26 12.22
C ALA A 208 7.98 -8.48 11.37
N LEU A 209 8.44 -8.55 10.11
CA LEU A 209 8.26 -9.75 9.27
C LEU A 209 8.95 -10.98 9.86
N ASP A 210 10.15 -10.80 10.44
CA ASP A 210 10.92 -11.89 11.07
C ASP A 210 10.24 -12.44 12.34
N GLU A 211 9.43 -11.66 13.01
CA GLU A 211 8.65 -12.05 14.18
C GLU A 211 7.32 -12.76 13.86
N ILE A 212 6.87 -12.74 12.59
CA ILE A 212 5.64 -13.43 12.19
C ILE A 212 5.87 -14.93 12.17
N ILE A 213 5.11 -15.66 12.97
CA ILE A 213 5.08 -17.13 12.93
C ILE A 213 3.66 -17.57 12.59
N VAL A 214 3.52 -18.30 11.49
CA VAL A 214 2.25 -18.93 11.07
C VAL A 214 2.53 -20.40 10.80
N GLU A 215 1.94 -21.30 11.56
CA GLU A 215 2.07 -22.74 11.38
C GLU A 215 0.77 -23.34 10.84
N GLY A 216 0.87 -24.43 10.10
CA GLY A 216 -0.25 -25.15 9.48
C GLY A 216 -0.55 -24.75 8.03
N ILE A 217 -0.04 -23.60 7.58
CA ILE A 217 -0.15 -23.10 6.21
C ILE A 217 1.17 -22.46 5.76
N ASN A 218 1.36 -22.31 4.45
CA ASN A 218 2.44 -21.48 3.91
C ASN A 218 1.97 -20.04 3.75
N THR A 219 2.92 -19.10 3.90
CA THR A 219 2.69 -17.67 3.69
C THR A 219 3.79 -17.08 2.82
N ASN A 220 3.54 -15.88 2.29
CA ASN A 220 4.52 -15.13 1.52
C ASN A 220 5.50 -14.30 2.39
N VAL A 221 5.59 -14.54 3.69
CA VAL A 221 6.42 -13.74 4.63
C VAL A 221 7.88 -13.70 4.21
N GLU A 222 8.50 -14.87 3.87
CA GLU A 222 9.91 -14.91 3.44
C GLU A 222 10.13 -14.14 2.12
N PHE A 223 9.16 -14.17 1.23
CA PHE A 223 9.20 -13.38 0.01
C PHE A 223 9.14 -11.87 0.31
N GLN A 224 8.29 -11.44 1.24
CA GLN A 224 8.23 -10.05 1.70
C GLN A 224 9.55 -9.60 2.33
N LYS A 225 10.18 -10.44 3.16
CA LYS A 225 11.51 -10.18 3.74
C LYS A 225 12.57 -9.94 2.67
N ALA A 226 12.61 -10.79 1.65
CA ALA A 226 13.54 -10.66 0.55
C ALA A 226 13.29 -9.38 -0.28
N LEU A 227 12.01 -9.03 -0.52
CA LEU A 227 11.65 -7.81 -1.26
C LEU A 227 12.07 -6.54 -0.52
N VAL A 228 11.74 -6.39 0.78
CA VAL A 228 12.06 -5.16 1.53
C VAL A 228 13.56 -4.97 1.75
N THR A 229 14.36 -6.03 1.59
CA THR A 229 15.83 -5.97 1.68
C THR A 229 16.52 -5.86 0.33
N SER A 230 15.78 -5.97 -0.78
CA SER A 230 16.37 -5.82 -2.12
C SER A 230 16.97 -4.43 -2.32
N GLU A 231 18.07 -4.37 -3.06
CA GLU A 231 18.74 -3.11 -3.39
C GLU A 231 17.79 -2.15 -4.11
N GLU A 232 17.04 -2.67 -5.06
CA GLU A 232 16.11 -1.87 -5.86
C GLU A 232 14.95 -1.26 -5.05
N PHE A 233 14.49 -1.95 -3.99
CA PHE A 233 13.52 -1.36 -3.08
C PHE A 233 14.15 -0.29 -2.18
N ARG A 234 15.32 -0.58 -1.62
CA ARG A 234 16.05 0.34 -0.74
C ARG A 234 16.43 1.64 -1.46
N GLU A 235 16.92 1.53 -2.69
CA GLU A 235 17.38 2.65 -3.50
C GLU A 235 16.28 3.29 -4.36
N ASP A 236 15.03 2.83 -4.20
CA ASP A 236 13.87 3.34 -4.93
C ASP A 236 14.01 3.30 -6.46
N THR A 237 14.63 2.23 -6.98
CA THR A 237 14.83 2.03 -8.42
C THR A 237 13.88 1.02 -9.06
N HIS A 238 13.01 0.41 -8.27
CA HIS A 238 12.00 -0.56 -8.72
C HIS A 238 10.91 0.09 -9.59
N HIS A 239 10.15 -0.74 -10.30
CA HIS A 239 9.02 -0.35 -11.16
C HIS A 239 7.93 -1.42 -11.12
N THR A 240 6.77 -1.19 -11.75
CA THR A 240 5.61 -2.09 -11.64
C THR A 240 5.86 -3.54 -12.09
N LYS A 241 6.88 -3.78 -12.91
CA LYS A 241 7.27 -5.13 -13.36
C LYS A 241 8.55 -5.65 -12.69
N PHE A 242 9.07 -4.94 -11.71
CA PHE A 242 10.33 -5.28 -11.06
C PHE A 242 10.35 -6.71 -10.51
N ILE A 243 9.29 -7.12 -9.82
CA ILE A 243 9.22 -8.46 -9.22
C ILE A 243 9.35 -9.54 -10.28
N GLU A 244 8.63 -9.44 -11.39
CA GLU A 244 8.59 -10.47 -12.43
C GLU A 244 9.83 -10.43 -13.34
N ASP A 245 10.26 -9.24 -13.71
CA ASP A 245 11.31 -9.07 -14.72
C ASP A 245 12.72 -9.15 -14.14
N VAL A 246 12.91 -8.79 -12.87
CA VAL A 246 14.23 -8.69 -12.23
C VAL A 246 14.31 -9.61 -11.02
N PHE A 247 13.50 -9.38 -9.98
CA PHE A 247 13.63 -10.02 -8.68
C PHE A 247 13.48 -11.54 -8.75
N MET A 248 12.39 -12.04 -9.36
CA MET A 248 12.16 -13.48 -9.50
C MET A 248 13.25 -14.19 -10.31
N LYS A 249 13.85 -13.50 -11.29
CA LYS A 249 14.94 -14.07 -12.09
C LYS A 249 16.26 -14.15 -11.35
N LYS A 250 16.53 -13.23 -10.41
CA LYS A 250 17.74 -13.23 -9.59
C LYS A 250 17.67 -14.29 -8.47
N GLU A 251 16.60 -14.25 -7.70
CA GLU A 251 16.47 -15.04 -6.45
C GLU A 251 16.03 -16.49 -6.68
N PHE A 252 15.19 -16.75 -7.69
CA PHE A 252 14.63 -18.07 -7.95
C PHE A 252 15.24 -18.78 -9.18
N ALA A 253 16.22 -18.20 -9.87
CA ALA A 253 16.98 -18.89 -10.92
C ALA A 253 18.02 -19.87 -10.35
N THR A 254 18.20 -19.90 -9.03
CA THR A 254 19.21 -20.71 -8.32
C THR A 254 18.58 -21.86 -7.51
N LEU A 255 17.28 -22.04 -7.57
CA LEU A 255 16.53 -23.17 -7.00
C LEU A 255 16.04 -24.10 -8.12
#